data_8afdce285c6680812c7ef623340eb6f0
#
_entry.id   8afdce285c6680812c7ef623340eb6f0
#
_cell.length_a   1.000
_cell.length_b   1.000
_cell.length_c   1.000
_cell.angle_alpha   90.00
_cell.angle_beta   90.00
_cell.angle_gamma   90.00
#
_symmetry.space_group_name_H-M   'P 1'
#
loop_
_entity.id
_entity.type
_entity.pdbx_description
1 polymer ?
#
loop_
_entity_poly.entity_id
_entity_poly.type
_entity_poly.pdbx_seq_one_letter_code
_entity_poly.pdbx_strand_id
1 'polypeptide(L)'
;MREENRFSYIEVVTAAIVLGLVGMTVFPKFIEANGESRTGELIDGLQTVRAQLALYRVQHEDRYPPTHSFEDFKSAMTTRVGQSGPYVRKIPVNPYNGLDTIRFDGEPAGANQAGWRFDTKTGLFQADNNAAYAAL
;
A
#
# COMPACT_ATOMS: atom_id res chain seq x y z
N MET A 1 -6.99 -51.03 -9.11
CA MET A 1 -7.47 -50.28 -9.16
C MET A 1 -7.03 -49.07 -9.37
N ARG A 2 -7.38 -48.25 -9.48
CA ARG A 2 -6.96 -47.27 -9.93
C ARG A 2 -7.31 -46.11 -9.20
N GLU A 3 -7.48 -45.98 -8.07
CA GLU A 3 -7.75 -44.80 -7.43
C GLU A 3 -6.58 -43.98 -7.24
N GLU A 4 -5.46 -44.48 -7.47
CA GLU A 4 -4.26 -43.69 -7.31
C GLU A 4 -4.20 -42.52 -8.24
N ASN A 5 -4.94 -42.56 -9.32
CA ASN A 5 -4.95 -41.46 -10.26
C ASN A 5 -6.14 -40.55 -10.12
N ARG A 6 -6.91 -40.74 -9.07
CA ARG A 6 -8.07 -39.97 -8.91
C ARG A 6 -7.85 -38.90 -7.90
N PHE A 7 -8.02 -37.66 -8.31
CA PHE A 7 -8.07 -36.58 -7.34
C PHE A 7 -9.32 -36.74 -6.51
N SER A 8 -9.20 -36.45 -5.24
CA SER A 8 -10.37 -36.42 -4.39
C SER A 8 -11.30 -35.32 -4.86
N TYR A 9 -12.59 -35.52 -4.66
CA TYR A 9 -13.58 -34.53 -4.99
C TYR A 9 -13.30 -33.22 -4.28
N ILE A 10 -12.86 -33.30 -3.02
CA ILE A 10 -12.53 -32.14 -2.22
C ILE A 10 -11.33 -31.38 -2.81
N GLU A 11 -10.34 -32.10 -3.30
CA GLU A 11 -9.17 -31.48 -3.93
C GLU A 11 -9.54 -30.69 -5.17
N VAL A 12 -10.41 -31.24 -6.00
CA VAL A 12 -10.87 -30.56 -7.20
C VAL A 12 -11.67 -29.31 -6.85
N VAL A 13 -12.57 -29.42 -5.89
CA VAL A 13 -13.39 -28.29 -5.45
C VAL A 13 -12.52 -27.20 -4.84
N THR A 14 -11.55 -27.59 -4.01
CA THR A 14 -10.64 -26.62 -3.39
C THR A 14 -9.81 -25.88 -4.44
N ALA A 15 -9.29 -26.60 -5.43
CA ALA A 15 -8.55 -25.97 -6.52
C ALA A 15 -9.41 -24.98 -7.29
N ALA A 16 -10.67 -25.34 -7.56
CA ALA A 16 -11.59 -24.47 -8.26
C ALA A 16 -11.88 -23.19 -7.48
N ILE A 17 -12.04 -23.30 -6.16
CA ILE A 17 -12.29 -22.14 -5.30
C ILE A 17 -11.08 -21.22 -5.30
N VAL A 18 -9.87 -21.76 -5.15
CA VAL A 18 -8.64 -20.96 -5.14
C VAL A 18 -8.48 -20.23 -6.46
N LEU A 19 -8.68 -20.91 -7.57
CA LEU A 19 -8.59 -20.29 -8.90
C LEU A 19 -9.65 -19.21 -9.08
N GLY A 20 -10.86 -19.43 -8.56
CA GLY A 20 -11.92 -18.44 -8.61
C GLY A 20 -11.58 -17.19 -7.83
N LEU A 21 -11.00 -17.32 -6.63
CA LEU A 21 -10.59 -16.18 -5.82
C LEU A 21 -9.50 -15.38 -6.48
N VAL A 22 -8.52 -16.05 -7.06
CA VAL A 22 -7.46 -15.37 -7.81
C VAL A 22 -8.03 -14.63 -9.01
N GLY A 23 -8.97 -15.25 -9.72
CA GLY A 23 -9.64 -14.60 -10.84
C GLY A 23 -10.41 -13.37 -10.44
N MET A 24 -11.07 -13.40 -9.28
CA MET A 24 -11.80 -12.24 -8.78
C MET A 24 -10.90 -11.07 -8.42
N THR A 25 -9.68 -11.34 -8.01
CA THR A 25 -8.74 -10.26 -7.68
C THR A 25 -8.03 -9.68 -8.89
N VAL A 26 -7.75 -10.51 -9.88
CA VAL A 26 -6.97 -10.11 -11.05
C VAL A 26 -7.86 -9.57 -12.16
N PHE A 27 -9.00 -10.20 -12.39
CA PHE A 27 -9.89 -9.88 -13.49
C PHE A 27 -10.35 -8.42 -13.52
N PRO A 28 -10.75 -7.81 -12.39
CA PRO A 28 -11.15 -6.40 -12.40
C PRO A 28 -10.05 -5.46 -12.90
N LYS A 29 -8.80 -5.78 -12.61
CA LYS A 29 -7.69 -4.95 -13.06
C LYS A 29 -7.53 -4.94 -14.57
N PHE A 30 -7.91 -6.03 -15.24
CA PHE A 30 -7.87 -6.08 -16.69
C PHE A 30 -9.03 -5.32 -17.32
N ILE A 31 -10.17 -5.28 -16.66
CA ILE A 31 -11.35 -4.59 -17.16
C ILE A 31 -11.23 -3.10 -16.99
N GLU A 32 -10.70 -2.69 -15.83
CA GLU A 32 -10.51 -1.29 -15.55
C GLU A 32 -9.36 -0.73 -16.39
N ALA A 33 -9.62 0.36 -17.04
CA ALA A 33 -8.64 1.00 -17.90
C ALA A 33 -8.55 2.48 -17.57
N ASN A 34 -7.37 3.05 -17.77
CA ASN A 34 -7.15 4.48 -17.69
C ASN A 34 -7.37 5.05 -16.28
N GLY A 35 -8.39 5.89 -16.08
CA GLY A 35 -8.61 6.58 -14.83
C GLY A 35 -8.83 5.67 -13.64
N GLU A 36 -9.55 4.56 -13.86
CA GLU A 36 -9.77 3.60 -12.79
C GLU A 36 -8.50 2.86 -12.41
N SER A 37 -7.62 2.63 -13.39
CA SER A 37 -6.31 2.04 -13.15
C SER A 37 -5.45 2.96 -12.27
N ARG A 38 -5.50 4.27 -12.46
CA ARG A 38 -4.78 5.21 -11.61
C ARG A 38 -5.31 5.19 -10.18
N THR A 39 -6.61 5.11 -10.02
CA THR A 39 -7.20 4.99 -8.69
C THR A 39 -6.77 3.70 -8.01
N GLY A 40 -6.71 2.61 -8.75
CA GLY A 40 -6.21 1.34 -8.23
C GLY A 40 -4.76 1.44 -7.77
N GLU A 41 -3.90 2.08 -8.56
CA GLU A 41 -2.50 2.29 -8.18
C GLU A 41 -2.38 3.18 -6.94
N LEU A 42 -3.23 4.20 -6.83
CA LEU A 42 -3.26 5.07 -5.67
C LEU A 42 -3.61 4.28 -4.41
N ILE A 43 -4.65 3.47 -4.48
CA ILE A 43 -5.09 2.66 -3.36
C ILE A 43 -4.03 1.63 -2.98
N ASP A 44 -3.40 1.00 -3.95
CA ASP A 44 -2.31 0.06 -3.70
C ASP A 44 -1.15 0.72 -2.96
N GLY A 45 -0.78 1.92 -3.38
CA GLY A 45 0.25 2.70 -2.71
C GLY A 45 -0.12 3.04 -1.27
N LEU A 46 -1.36 3.49 -1.06
CA LEU A 46 -1.86 3.79 0.27
C LEU A 46 -1.83 2.55 1.18
N GLN A 47 -2.34 1.45 0.69
CA GLN A 47 -2.41 0.22 1.49
C GLN A 47 -1.02 -0.32 1.81
N THR A 48 -0.11 -0.25 0.86
CA THR A 48 1.26 -0.70 1.05
C THR A 48 1.94 0.09 2.16
N VAL A 49 1.89 1.40 2.08
CA VAL A 49 2.55 2.24 3.09
C VAL A 49 1.87 2.11 4.44
N ARG A 50 0.54 2.09 4.48
CA ARG A 50 -0.21 1.93 5.73
C ARG A 50 0.13 0.63 6.44
N ALA A 51 0.22 -0.46 5.70
CA ALA A 51 0.56 -1.77 6.27
C ALA A 51 1.99 -1.77 6.82
N GLN A 52 2.92 -1.16 6.09
CA GLN A 52 4.31 -1.12 6.51
C GLN A 52 4.54 -0.14 7.67
N LEU A 53 3.78 0.94 7.74
CA LEU A 53 3.81 1.82 8.91
C LEU A 53 3.34 1.09 10.16
N ALA A 54 2.30 0.26 10.04
CA ALA A 54 1.84 -0.55 11.16
C ALA A 54 2.92 -1.53 11.62
N LEU A 55 3.62 -2.18 10.68
CA LEU A 55 4.72 -3.07 11.00
C LEU A 55 5.87 -2.33 11.67
N TYR A 56 6.21 -1.15 11.16
CA TYR A 56 7.25 -0.32 11.75
C TYR A 56 6.94 -0.02 13.22
N ARG A 57 5.71 0.36 13.51
CA ARG A 57 5.29 0.66 14.88
C ARG A 57 5.41 -0.54 15.81
N VAL A 58 5.04 -1.72 15.32
CA VAL A 58 5.16 -2.95 16.11
C VAL A 58 6.62 -3.20 16.47
N GLN A 59 7.54 -2.92 15.58
CA GLN A 59 8.97 -3.17 15.79
C GLN A 59 9.69 -2.02 16.51
N HIS A 60 9.07 -0.87 16.65
CA HIS A 60 9.70 0.33 17.23
C HIS A 60 8.90 0.90 18.41
N GLU A 61 8.34 0.02 19.22
CA GLU A 61 7.66 0.42 20.47
C GLU A 61 6.53 1.43 20.22
N ASP A 62 5.75 1.15 19.19
CA ASP A 62 4.59 1.97 18.80
C ASP A 62 4.95 3.38 18.33
N ARG A 63 6.17 3.58 17.84
CA ARG A 63 6.61 4.86 17.31
C ARG A 63 6.55 4.87 15.80
N TYR A 64 6.27 6.03 15.24
CA TYR A 64 6.34 6.24 13.80
C TYR A 64 7.79 6.51 13.35
N PRO A 65 8.08 6.35 12.06
CA PRO A 65 9.36 6.82 11.53
C PRO A 65 9.55 8.31 11.76
N PRO A 66 10.79 8.81 11.73
CA PRO A 66 11.03 10.25 11.91
C PRO A 66 10.27 11.09 10.89
N THR A 67 9.66 12.18 11.35
CA THR A 67 8.83 13.03 10.49
C THR A 67 9.33 14.47 10.41
N HIS A 68 10.54 14.74 10.90
CA HIS A 68 11.09 16.09 10.82
C HIS A 68 11.60 16.41 9.41
N SER A 69 11.81 15.42 8.56
CA SER A 69 12.10 15.62 7.14
C SER A 69 11.62 14.42 6.32
N PHE A 70 11.35 14.67 5.06
CA PHE A 70 11.00 13.58 4.15
C PHE A 70 12.14 12.59 3.99
N GLU A 71 13.38 13.08 3.92
CA GLU A 71 14.54 12.22 3.73
C GLU A 71 14.73 11.25 4.90
N ASP A 72 14.51 11.71 6.11
CA ASP A 72 14.62 10.84 7.28
C ASP A 72 13.50 9.80 7.32
N PHE A 73 12.29 10.18 6.99
CA PHE A 73 11.18 9.24 6.89
C PHE A 73 11.45 8.20 5.80
N LYS A 74 11.86 8.66 4.64
CA LYS A 74 12.18 7.80 3.52
C LYS A 74 13.29 6.81 3.89
N SER A 75 14.35 7.32 4.50
CA SER A 75 15.47 6.49 4.92
C SER A 75 15.03 5.42 5.91
N ALA A 76 14.19 5.78 6.89
CA ALA A 76 13.70 4.84 7.88
C ALA A 76 12.86 3.74 7.24
N MET A 77 12.09 4.06 6.20
CA MET A 77 11.20 3.10 5.55
C MET A 77 11.88 2.26 4.48
N THR A 78 12.93 2.77 3.86
CA THR A 78 13.55 2.11 2.70
C THR A 78 14.89 1.46 3.00
N THR A 79 15.42 1.62 4.22
CA THR A 79 16.74 1.10 4.59
C THR A 79 16.59 0.01 5.65
N ARG A 80 17.41 -1.02 5.51
CA ARG A 80 17.44 -2.09 6.50
C ARG A 80 18.32 -1.67 7.68
N VAL A 81 17.82 -1.88 8.88
CA VAL A 81 18.58 -1.62 10.10
C VAL A 81 18.56 -2.91 10.93
N GLY A 82 19.71 -3.54 11.07
CA GLY A 82 19.80 -4.83 11.75
C GLY A 82 18.97 -5.88 11.04
N GLN A 83 17.97 -6.42 11.74
CA GLN A 83 17.05 -7.40 11.17
C GLN A 83 15.72 -6.78 10.76
N SER A 84 15.58 -5.48 10.89
CA SER A 84 14.36 -4.77 10.58
C SER A 84 14.49 -4.03 9.25
N GLY A 85 13.43 -4.04 8.45
CA GLY A 85 13.38 -3.37 7.16
C GLY A 85 14.11 -4.12 6.06
N PRO A 86 14.14 -3.53 4.87
CA PRO A 86 13.38 -2.32 4.52
C PRO A 86 11.89 -2.61 4.53
N TYR A 87 11.10 -1.63 4.87
CA TYR A 87 9.64 -1.77 4.94
C TYR A 87 9.01 -1.61 3.58
N VAL A 88 9.53 -0.71 2.78
CA VAL A 88 9.16 -0.56 1.36
C VAL A 88 10.43 -0.42 0.56
N ARG A 89 10.40 -0.80 -0.71
CA ARG A 89 11.55 -0.64 -1.58
C ARG A 89 11.80 0.82 -1.88
N LYS A 90 10.73 1.55 -2.10
CA LYS A 90 10.73 2.98 -2.37
C LYS A 90 9.37 3.53 -1.97
N ILE A 91 9.30 4.82 -1.73
CA ILE A 91 8.03 5.48 -1.52
C ILE A 91 7.26 5.44 -2.85
N PRO A 92 6.01 4.98 -2.84
CA PRO A 92 5.24 4.91 -4.09
C PRO A 92 5.00 6.29 -4.68
N VAL A 93 4.91 6.34 -6.00
CA VAL A 93 4.56 7.56 -6.72
C VAL A 93 3.04 7.68 -6.73
N ASN A 94 2.53 8.86 -6.42
CA ASN A 94 1.12 9.15 -6.58
C ASN A 94 0.83 9.23 -8.08
N PRO A 95 -0.03 8.35 -8.62
CA PRO A 95 -0.22 8.29 -10.08
C PRO A 95 -0.94 9.51 -10.67
N TYR A 96 -1.56 10.34 -9.83
CA TYR A 96 -2.28 11.50 -10.32
C TYR A 96 -1.40 12.74 -10.48
N ASN A 97 -0.42 12.94 -9.59
CA ASN A 97 0.45 14.10 -9.68
C ASN A 97 1.92 13.75 -9.92
N GLY A 98 2.27 12.46 -9.97
CA GLY A 98 3.61 12.04 -10.28
C GLY A 98 4.63 12.26 -9.16
N LEU A 99 4.18 12.58 -7.96
CA LEU A 99 5.08 12.90 -6.84
C LEU A 99 5.17 11.72 -5.88
N ASP A 100 6.36 11.51 -5.36
CA ASP A 100 6.62 10.48 -4.33
C ASP A 100 7.01 11.10 -3.00
N THR A 101 6.86 12.40 -2.85
CA THR A 101 7.17 13.11 -1.62
C THR A 101 6.04 12.99 -0.62
N ILE A 102 6.38 13.18 0.64
CA ILE A 102 5.42 13.15 1.74
C ILE A 102 5.57 14.45 2.53
N ARG A 103 4.46 15.11 2.81
CA ARG A 103 4.50 16.26 3.68
C ARG A 103 3.91 15.94 5.05
N PHE A 104 4.40 16.64 6.05
CA PHE A 104 4.07 16.39 7.46
C PHE A 104 3.50 17.63 8.13
N ASP A 105 3.21 18.67 7.39
CA ASP A 105 2.63 19.88 7.97
C ASP A 105 1.22 19.60 8.51
N GLY A 106 0.69 20.47 9.29
CA GLY A 106 -0.62 20.31 9.89
C GLY A 106 -1.80 20.62 8.96
N GLU A 107 -1.53 20.96 7.71
CA GLU A 107 -2.57 21.33 6.76
C GLU A 107 -3.29 20.08 6.24
N PRO A 108 -4.58 20.20 5.90
CA PRO A 108 -5.34 19.06 5.41
C PRO A 108 -4.77 18.46 4.15
N ALA A 109 -5.00 17.17 3.96
CA ALA A 109 -4.60 16.46 2.76
C ALA A 109 -5.39 16.95 1.54
N GLY A 110 -4.79 16.83 0.37
CA GLY A 110 -5.45 17.22 -0.86
C GLY A 110 -4.99 18.56 -1.41
N ALA A 111 -3.92 19.13 -0.85
CA ALA A 111 -3.38 20.41 -1.31
C ALA A 111 -2.55 20.31 -2.59
N ASN A 112 -2.25 19.11 -3.05
CA ASN A 112 -1.45 18.83 -4.24
C ASN A 112 -0.04 19.42 -4.16
N GLN A 113 0.54 19.40 -2.97
CA GLN A 113 1.90 19.89 -2.74
C GLN A 113 2.91 18.74 -2.69
N ALA A 114 2.45 17.54 -2.43
CA ALA A 114 3.26 16.33 -2.38
C ALA A 114 2.46 15.18 -2.97
N GLY A 115 3.07 14.02 -3.09
CA GLY A 115 2.31 12.82 -3.45
C GLY A 115 1.40 12.39 -2.34
N TRP A 116 1.88 12.51 -1.11
CA TRP A 116 1.21 11.98 0.07
C TRP A 116 1.31 12.97 1.24
N ARG A 117 0.44 12.77 2.18
CA ARG A 117 0.49 13.49 3.45
C ARG A 117 0.44 12.50 4.60
N PHE A 118 1.27 12.68 5.59
CA PHE A 118 1.23 11.88 6.81
C PHE A 118 0.88 12.79 8.00
N ASP A 119 -0.22 12.45 8.66
CA ASP A 119 -0.66 13.19 9.84
C ASP A 119 0.01 12.58 11.07
N THR A 120 0.93 13.32 11.65
CA THR A 120 1.70 12.84 12.82
C THR A 120 0.85 12.74 14.08
N LYS A 121 -0.30 13.40 14.13
CA LYS A 121 -1.19 13.36 15.30
C LYS A 121 -2.09 12.14 15.26
N THR A 122 -2.62 11.81 14.09
CA THR A 122 -3.57 10.70 13.93
C THR A 122 -2.95 9.45 13.37
N GLY A 123 -1.78 9.56 12.73
CA GLY A 123 -1.14 8.45 12.05
C GLY A 123 -1.74 8.14 10.68
N LEU A 124 -2.56 9.02 10.15
CA LEU A 124 -3.17 8.81 8.85
C LEU A 124 -2.19 9.11 7.72
N PHE A 125 -2.05 8.17 6.81
CA PHE A 125 -1.31 8.35 5.57
C PHE A 125 -2.33 8.51 4.44
N GLN A 126 -2.28 9.63 3.75
CA GLN A 126 -3.33 10.04 2.82
C GLN A 126 -2.72 10.48 1.49
N ALA A 127 -3.51 10.38 0.41
CA ALA A 127 -3.14 10.98 -0.86
C ALA A 127 -3.28 12.50 -0.78
N ASP A 128 -2.37 13.22 -1.45
CA ASP A 128 -2.35 14.68 -1.40
C ASP A 128 -2.71 15.34 -2.74
N ASN A 129 -3.07 14.54 -3.75
CA ASN A 129 -3.37 15.09 -5.08
C ASN A 129 -4.66 15.89 -5.15
N ASN A 130 -5.68 15.51 -4.39
CA ASN A 130 -6.88 16.33 -4.21
C ASN A 130 -7.68 15.87 -3.00
N ALA A 131 -8.63 16.71 -2.58
CA ALA A 131 -9.39 16.45 -1.37
C ALA A 131 -10.28 15.21 -1.45
N ALA A 132 -10.80 14.91 -2.64
CA ALA A 132 -11.66 13.74 -2.82
C ALA A 132 -10.91 12.44 -2.57
N TYR A 133 -9.66 12.35 -3.05
CA TYR A 133 -8.86 11.16 -2.87
C TYR A 133 -8.20 11.09 -1.49
N ALA A 134 -8.12 12.19 -0.79
CA ALA A 134 -7.60 12.20 0.58
C ALA A 134 -8.45 11.35 1.53
N ALA A 135 -9.68 11.07 1.17
CA ALA A 135 -10.59 10.26 1.98
C ALA A 135 -10.45 8.75 1.75
N LEU A 136 -9.65 8.33 0.79
CA LEU A 136 -9.45 6.92 0.48
C LEU A 136 -8.65 6.14 1.53
#